data_1e3e7e6a70b9233fa6e401c5b305d47b
#
_entry.id   1e3e7e6a70b9233fa6e401c5b305d47b
#
_cell.length_a   1.000
_cell.length_b   1.000
_cell.length_c   1.000
_cell.angle_alpha   90.00
_cell.angle_beta   90.00
_cell.angle_gamma   90.00
#
_symmetry.space_group_name_H-M   'P 1'
#
loop_
_entity.id
_entity.type
_entity.pdbx_description
1 polymer ?
#
loop_
_entity_poly.entity_id
_entity_poly.type
_entity_poly.pdbx_seq_one_letter_code
_entity_poly.pdbx_strand_id
1 'polypeptide(L)'
;ALYRFVLAKQPDGTVQVIASSGNGSPNPDRGSNSDRYPDGSSGPASGGDSSNQPFAEVPQDDISRLIAQADRIAMGYDYDKAAELINTSGLDLNDSRMKEALARYESQKAALVPADMNAVTHIFFHSLIMDTSKAFDGDSDSANYNSVMTTKDEFLKILEDMYQKGYVLVRIHDVAYEAPDENGNVRFVKGSVMLPEGKKPFVMSQDDVDRKSTR
;
A
#
# COMPACT_ATOMS: atom_id res chain seq x y z
N ALA A 1 -3.47 -13.20 -2.20
CA ALA A 1 -4.05 -11.85 -2.04
C ALA A 1 -3.13 -10.87 -2.73
N LEU A 2 -3.61 -10.21 -3.77
CA LEU A 2 -2.85 -9.21 -4.52
C LEU A 2 -3.01 -7.87 -3.81
N TYR A 3 -1.93 -7.38 -3.23
CA TYR A 3 -1.90 -6.04 -2.63
C TYR A 3 -1.42 -5.04 -3.67
N ARG A 4 -2.20 -4.00 -3.91
CA ARG A 4 -1.75 -2.81 -4.62
C ARG A 4 -1.38 -1.78 -3.55
N PHE A 5 -0.12 -1.38 -3.53
CA PHE A 5 0.36 -0.38 -2.58
C PHE A 5 0.21 1.01 -3.21
N VAL A 6 -0.41 1.91 -2.48
CA VAL A 6 -0.55 3.32 -2.87
C VAL A 6 0.24 4.16 -1.90
N LEU A 7 1.11 5.00 -2.42
CA LEU A 7 1.75 6.04 -1.63
C LEU A 7 0.80 7.23 -1.53
N ALA A 8 0.28 7.48 -0.35
CA ALA A 8 -0.61 8.61 -0.12
C ALA A 8 0.02 9.59 0.86
N LYS A 9 0.02 10.87 0.49
CA LYS A 9 0.42 11.93 1.39
C LYS A 9 -0.72 12.21 2.38
N GLN A 10 -0.42 12.11 3.67
CA GLN A 10 -1.34 12.42 4.75
C GLN A 10 -1.43 13.94 4.97
N PRO A 11 -2.49 14.44 5.63
CA PRO A 11 -2.64 15.87 5.94
C PRO A 11 -1.49 16.45 6.78
N ASP A 12 -0.81 15.62 7.57
CA ASP A 12 0.38 15.96 8.35
C ASP A 12 1.68 16.04 7.54
N GLY A 13 1.60 15.78 6.22
CA GLY A 13 2.74 15.81 5.31
C GLY A 13 3.48 14.48 5.20
N THR A 14 3.17 13.47 6.00
CA THR A 14 3.77 12.14 5.90
C THR A 14 3.26 11.37 4.69
N VAL A 15 4.10 10.47 4.15
CA VAL A 15 3.70 9.55 3.07
C VAL A 15 3.43 8.19 3.67
N GLN A 16 2.22 7.69 3.51
CA GLN A 16 1.85 6.33 3.94
C GLN A 16 1.72 5.40 2.75
N VAL A 17 2.17 4.17 2.94
CA VAL A 17 1.89 3.06 2.03
C VAL A 17 0.53 2.49 2.37
N ILE A 18 -0.46 2.71 1.52
CA ILE A 18 -1.80 2.16 1.69
C ILE A 18 -1.88 0.87 0.88
N ALA A 19 -2.04 -0.26 1.56
CA ALA A 19 -2.31 -1.55 0.92
C ALA A 19 -3.82 -1.71 0.68
N SER A 20 -4.23 -1.82 -0.57
CA SER A 20 -5.60 -2.20 -0.92
C SER A 20 -5.65 -3.73 -1.06
N SER A 21 -6.27 -4.42 -0.10
CA SER A 21 -6.53 -5.85 -0.20
C SER A 21 -7.74 -6.13 -1.08
N GLY A 22 -7.54 -6.89 -2.16
CA GLY A 22 -8.67 -7.52 -2.85
C GLY A 22 -9.24 -8.65 -1.98
N ASN A 23 -10.56 -8.70 -1.85
CA ASN A 23 -11.32 -9.68 -1.06
C ASN A 23 -10.86 -11.12 -1.31
N GLY A 24 -10.23 -11.73 -0.32
CA GLY A 24 -10.20 -13.18 -0.13
C GLY A 24 -11.14 -13.52 1.02
N SER A 25 -12.06 -14.42 0.77
CA SER A 25 -13.01 -14.97 1.74
C SER A 25 -12.38 -15.27 3.10
N PRO A 26 -13.08 -15.02 4.20
CA PRO A 26 -12.58 -15.37 5.52
C PRO A 26 -12.61 -16.90 5.69
N ASN A 27 -11.45 -17.48 5.98
CA ASN A 27 -11.34 -18.85 6.42
C ASN A 27 -11.67 -18.89 7.92
N PRO A 28 -12.73 -19.58 8.36
CA PRO A 28 -13.05 -19.70 9.77
C PRO A 28 -12.33 -20.91 10.33
N ASP A 29 -11.10 -20.76 10.81
CA ASP A 29 -10.51 -21.62 11.83
C ASP A 29 -9.11 -21.14 12.20
N ARG A 30 -9.03 -20.38 13.29
CA ARG A 30 -7.87 -20.44 14.18
C ARG A 30 -8.28 -19.98 15.59
N GLY A 31 -8.29 -20.98 16.46
CA GLY A 31 -8.63 -20.89 17.87
C GLY A 31 -7.81 -19.88 18.66
N SER A 32 -8.49 -19.34 19.62
CA SER A 32 -7.99 -18.52 20.71
C SER A 32 -6.84 -19.20 21.45
N ASN A 33 -5.73 -18.51 21.63
CA ASN A 33 -4.83 -18.79 22.74
C ASN A 33 -4.61 -17.49 23.52
N SER A 34 -5.20 -17.48 24.69
CA SER A 34 -5.04 -16.44 25.69
C SER A 34 -3.80 -16.77 26.52
N ASP A 35 -2.77 -15.95 26.45
CA ASP A 35 -1.73 -15.96 27.47
C ASP A 35 -1.71 -14.61 28.19
N ARG A 36 -2.12 -14.72 29.46
CA ARG A 36 -2.06 -13.69 30.50
C ARG A 36 -0.61 -13.41 30.87
N TYR A 37 -0.27 -12.14 30.97
CA TYR A 37 0.84 -11.68 31.81
C TYR A 37 0.30 -10.86 32.99
N PRO A 38 0.86 -11.04 34.19
CA PRO A 38 0.30 -10.46 35.39
C PRO A 38 0.77 -9.04 35.67
N ASP A 39 -0.13 -8.36 36.33
CA ASP A 39 -0.11 -7.07 36.99
C ASP A 39 1.08 -6.84 37.95
N GLY A 40 1.57 -5.64 38.01
CA GLY A 40 2.61 -5.22 38.94
C GLY A 40 2.75 -3.71 39.11
N SER A 41 1.92 -3.11 39.95
CA SER A 41 2.23 -2.03 40.91
C SER A 41 2.54 -0.59 40.48
N SER A 42 1.59 0.25 40.68
CA SER A 42 1.51 1.54 41.45
C SER A 42 2.69 2.51 41.56
N GLY A 43 2.40 3.78 41.23
CA GLY A 43 3.00 4.99 41.80
C GLY A 43 2.64 6.27 41.03
N PRO A 44 2.26 7.35 41.70
CA PRO A 44 1.65 8.53 41.08
C PRO A 44 2.67 9.61 40.72
N ALA A 45 2.47 10.30 39.59
CA ALA A 45 3.07 11.63 39.34
C ALA A 45 2.17 12.47 38.46
N SER A 46 1.63 13.43 39.08
CA SER A 46 1.40 14.84 38.79
C SER A 46 1.61 15.38 37.38
N GLY A 47 0.50 15.97 36.84
CA GLY A 47 0.45 17.31 36.25
C GLY A 47 1.14 17.53 34.91
N GLY A 48 0.32 17.65 33.86
CA GLY A 48 0.70 18.20 32.58
C GLY A 48 -0.52 18.28 31.69
N ASP A 49 -1.26 19.35 31.83
CA ASP A 49 -2.35 19.74 30.95
C ASP A 49 -1.78 19.94 29.54
N SER A 50 -2.13 19.06 28.66
CA SER A 50 -2.01 19.24 27.21
C SER A 50 -3.30 18.71 26.62
N SER A 51 -4.14 19.63 26.24
CA SER A 51 -5.40 19.46 25.55
C SER A 51 -5.20 18.71 24.21
N ASN A 52 -5.00 17.41 24.29
CA ASN A 52 -5.13 16.49 23.18
C ASN A 52 -6.59 16.01 23.20
N GLN A 53 -7.50 16.90 22.77
CA GLN A 53 -8.84 16.46 22.44
C GLN A 53 -8.69 15.50 21.26
N PRO A 54 -9.10 14.22 21.39
CA PRO A 54 -9.24 13.37 20.23
C PRO A 54 -10.24 14.06 19.31
N PHE A 55 -9.84 14.31 18.07
CA PHE A 55 -10.79 14.68 17.02
C PHE A 55 -11.92 13.66 17.11
N ALA A 56 -13.11 14.11 17.51
CA ALA A 56 -14.28 13.29 17.53
C ALA A 56 -14.43 12.74 16.10
N GLU A 57 -14.27 11.43 15.93
CA GLU A 57 -14.59 10.77 14.67
C GLU A 57 -16.05 11.09 14.39
N VAL A 58 -16.27 11.90 13.37
CA VAL A 58 -17.64 12.15 12.87
C VAL A 58 -18.15 10.77 12.44
N PRO A 59 -19.28 10.30 12.99
CA PRO A 59 -19.83 9.00 12.60
C PRO A 59 -20.05 9.01 11.09
N GLN A 60 -19.20 8.31 10.36
CA GLN A 60 -19.34 8.18 8.91
C GLN A 60 -20.42 7.13 8.65
N ASP A 61 -21.44 7.50 7.89
CA ASP A 61 -22.42 6.55 7.39
C ASP A 61 -21.77 5.55 6.40
N ASP A 62 -22.48 4.50 6.04
CA ASP A 62 -21.96 3.44 5.17
C ASP A 62 -21.53 3.95 3.81
N ILE A 63 -22.24 4.95 3.27
CA ILE A 63 -21.90 5.58 1.98
C ILE A 63 -20.59 6.34 2.08
N SER A 64 -20.38 7.14 3.11
CA SER A 64 -19.14 7.89 3.31
C SER A 64 -17.94 6.95 3.50
N ARG A 65 -18.12 5.84 4.24
CA ARG A 65 -17.08 4.83 4.40
C ARG A 65 -16.73 4.13 3.08
N LEU A 66 -17.75 3.78 2.29
CA LEU A 66 -17.57 3.17 0.98
C LEU A 66 -16.81 4.10 0.02
N ILE A 67 -17.23 5.37 -0.07
CA ILE A 67 -16.57 6.36 -0.91
C ILE A 67 -15.11 6.54 -0.48
N ALA A 68 -14.82 6.62 0.82
CA ALA A 68 -13.45 6.72 1.31
C ALA A 68 -12.60 5.48 0.94
N GLN A 69 -13.20 4.28 0.90
CA GLN A 69 -12.51 3.07 0.42
C GLN A 69 -12.26 3.12 -1.10
N ALA A 70 -13.24 3.55 -1.87
CA ALA A 70 -13.11 3.72 -3.32
C ALA A 70 -12.06 4.80 -3.66
N ASP A 71 -12.04 5.91 -2.93
CA ASP A 71 -11.04 6.96 -3.10
C ASP A 71 -9.61 6.46 -2.84
N ARG A 72 -9.42 5.58 -1.87
CA ARG A 72 -8.10 4.93 -1.65
C ARG A 72 -7.65 4.11 -2.86
N ILE A 73 -8.57 3.43 -3.54
CA ILE A 73 -8.27 2.70 -4.78
C ILE A 73 -7.94 3.70 -5.89
N ALA A 74 -8.75 4.76 -6.02
CA ALA A 74 -8.56 5.81 -7.02
C ALA A 74 -7.24 6.57 -6.87
N MET A 75 -6.71 6.70 -5.64
CA MET A 75 -5.37 7.26 -5.40
C MET A 75 -4.25 6.47 -6.11
N GLY A 76 -4.48 5.19 -6.40
CA GLY A 76 -3.59 4.35 -7.22
C GLY A 76 -3.91 4.41 -8.71
N TYR A 77 -4.75 5.33 -9.14
CA TYR A 77 -5.21 5.50 -10.53
C TYR A 77 -6.00 4.30 -11.09
N ASP A 78 -6.53 3.44 -10.22
CA ASP A 78 -7.39 2.32 -10.58
C ASP A 78 -8.86 2.73 -10.48
N TYR A 79 -9.26 3.64 -11.34
CA TYR A 79 -10.59 4.23 -11.31
C TYR A 79 -11.69 3.22 -11.66
N ASP A 80 -11.40 2.22 -12.48
CA ASP A 80 -12.34 1.14 -12.80
C ASP A 80 -12.70 0.34 -11.56
N LYS A 81 -11.69 -0.05 -10.78
CA LYS A 81 -11.91 -0.80 -9.55
C LYS A 81 -12.55 0.06 -8.46
N ALA A 82 -12.23 1.35 -8.40
CA ALA A 82 -12.90 2.28 -7.50
C ALA A 82 -14.40 2.41 -7.82
N ALA A 83 -14.74 2.53 -9.09
CA ALA A 83 -16.15 2.57 -9.57
C ALA A 83 -16.85 1.22 -9.36
N GLU A 84 -16.18 0.10 -9.62
CA GLU A 84 -16.71 -1.25 -9.38
C GLU A 84 -17.10 -1.43 -7.91
N LEU A 85 -16.25 -1.01 -6.98
CA LEU A 85 -16.54 -1.09 -5.54
C LEU A 85 -17.83 -0.36 -5.17
N ILE A 86 -18.07 0.83 -5.73
CA ILE A 86 -19.30 1.58 -5.51
C ILE A 86 -20.49 0.85 -6.15
N ASN A 87 -20.37 0.45 -7.41
CA ASN A 87 -21.46 -0.14 -8.17
C ASN A 87 -21.93 -1.50 -7.63
N THR A 88 -21.03 -2.25 -6.96
CA THR A 88 -21.33 -3.58 -6.40
C THR A 88 -21.64 -3.56 -4.91
N SER A 89 -21.70 -2.39 -4.29
CA SER A 89 -21.85 -2.24 -2.83
C SER A 89 -23.21 -2.66 -2.28
N GLY A 90 -24.24 -2.68 -3.12
CA GLY A 90 -25.63 -2.89 -2.69
C GLY A 90 -26.29 -1.67 -2.02
N LEU A 91 -25.61 -0.55 -1.93
CA LEU A 91 -26.13 0.70 -1.38
C LEU A 91 -26.88 1.50 -2.48
N ASP A 92 -27.60 2.56 -2.06
CA ASP A 92 -28.39 3.38 -2.99
C ASP A 92 -27.50 4.20 -3.92
N LEU A 93 -27.34 3.75 -5.16
CA LEU A 93 -26.58 4.44 -6.20
C LEU A 93 -27.21 5.78 -6.63
N ASN A 94 -28.42 6.12 -6.16
CA ASN A 94 -29.03 7.42 -6.41
C ASN A 94 -28.54 8.51 -5.44
N ASP A 95 -27.85 8.15 -4.36
CA ASP A 95 -27.21 9.13 -3.47
C ASP A 95 -26.28 10.05 -4.26
N SER A 96 -26.41 11.37 -4.05
CA SER A 96 -25.63 12.37 -4.80
C SER A 96 -24.14 12.21 -4.66
N ARG A 97 -23.65 11.81 -3.47
CA ARG A 97 -22.24 11.60 -3.17
C ARG A 97 -21.65 10.45 -4.00
N MET A 98 -22.42 9.36 -4.19
CA MET A 98 -22.00 8.24 -5.03
C MET A 98 -21.92 8.65 -6.49
N LYS A 99 -22.94 9.37 -7.00
CA LYS A 99 -22.93 9.88 -8.36
C LYS A 99 -21.75 10.83 -8.62
N GLU A 100 -21.46 11.72 -7.67
CA GLU A 100 -20.31 12.63 -7.74
C GLU A 100 -18.98 11.88 -7.73
N ALA A 101 -18.83 10.85 -6.89
CA ALA A 101 -17.63 10.02 -6.84
C ALA A 101 -17.41 9.28 -8.17
N LEU A 102 -18.47 8.64 -8.72
CA LEU A 102 -18.39 7.93 -10.00
C LEU A 102 -18.05 8.88 -11.15
N ALA A 103 -18.71 10.06 -11.23
CA ALA A 103 -18.42 11.06 -12.26
C ALA A 103 -16.98 11.59 -12.16
N ARG A 104 -16.48 11.79 -10.95
CA ARG A 104 -15.07 12.18 -10.70
C ARG A 104 -14.11 11.11 -11.20
N TYR A 105 -14.35 9.82 -10.90
CA TYR A 105 -13.47 8.73 -11.35
C TYR A 105 -13.48 8.61 -12.88
N GLU A 106 -14.63 8.73 -13.52
CA GLU A 106 -14.72 8.71 -14.99
C GLU A 106 -13.93 9.85 -15.62
N SER A 107 -14.07 11.07 -15.10
CA SER A 107 -13.33 12.25 -15.57
C SER A 107 -11.82 12.08 -15.38
N GLN A 108 -11.40 11.58 -14.22
CA GLN A 108 -9.98 11.35 -13.92
C GLN A 108 -9.40 10.22 -14.77
N LYS A 109 -10.17 9.15 -15.03
CA LYS A 109 -9.77 8.06 -15.92
C LYS A 109 -9.56 8.55 -17.34
N ALA A 110 -10.44 9.42 -17.85
CA ALA A 110 -10.33 9.97 -19.19
C ALA A 110 -9.07 10.83 -19.41
N ALA A 111 -8.47 11.33 -18.33
CA ALA A 111 -7.23 12.12 -18.36
C ALA A 111 -5.95 11.28 -18.26
N LEU A 112 -6.06 9.96 -18.14
CA LEU A 112 -4.87 9.08 -18.11
C LEU A 112 -4.28 8.92 -19.50
N VAL A 113 -2.95 8.81 -19.54
CA VAL A 113 -2.18 8.53 -20.75
C VAL A 113 -1.36 7.25 -20.59
N PRO A 114 -0.99 6.55 -21.69
CA PRO A 114 -0.09 5.40 -21.60
C PRO A 114 1.27 5.81 -21.02
N ALA A 115 1.71 5.12 -19.98
CA ALA A 115 3.03 5.31 -19.42
C ALA A 115 4.11 4.73 -20.33
N ASP A 116 5.33 5.31 -20.29
CA ASP A 116 6.47 4.74 -21.00
C ASP A 116 6.93 3.45 -20.34
N MET A 117 6.52 2.33 -20.89
CA MET A 117 6.86 0.98 -20.39
C MET A 117 8.33 0.60 -20.64
N ASN A 118 9.13 1.41 -21.35
CA ASN A 118 10.58 1.21 -21.46
C ASN A 118 11.34 1.90 -20.32
N ALA A 119 10.69 2.82 -19.62
CA ALA A 119 11.25 3.59 -18.51
C ALA A 119 10.81 3.06 -17.14
N VAL A 120 10.30 1.82 -17.05
CA VAL A 120 9.93 1.21 -15.76
C VAL A 120 11.18 1.01 -14.92
N THR A 121 11.20 1.59 -13.72
CA THR A 121 12.26 1.39 -12.74
C THR A 121 11.92 0.22 -11.84
N HIS A 122 12.90 -0.64 -11.55
CA HIS A 122 12.79 -1.70 -10.55
C HIS A 122 13.73 -1.38 -9.38
N ILE A 123 13.19 -1.40 -8.18
CA ILE A 123 13.96 -1.34 -6.94
C ILE A 123 13.66 -2.56 -6.10
N PHE A 124 14.66 -3.05 -5.37
CA PHE A 124 14.48 -4.18 -4.47
C PHE A 124 15.08 -3.88 -3.11
N PHE A 125 14.57 -4.58 -2.10
CA PHE A 125 15.02 -4.49 -0.74
C PHE A 125 15.14 -5.89 -0.15
N HIS A 126 16.05 -6.05 0.82
CA HIS A 126 16.01 -7.17 1.75
C HIS A 126 14.98 -6.91 2.87
N SER A 127 14.92 -7.76 3.88
CA SER A 127 14.09 -7.49 5.05
C SER A 127 14.52 -6.19 5.72
N LEU A 128 13.54 -5.39 6.16
CA LEU A 128 13.83 -4.09 6.76
C LEU A 128 14.28 -4.25 8.21
N ILE A 129 15.26 -3.44 8.60
CA ILE A 129 15.64 -3.27 10.01
C ILE A 129 14.60 -2.38 10.68
N MET A 130 13.83 -2.97 11.59
CA MET A 130 12.77 -2.28 12.34
C MET A 130 13.29 -1.63 13.63
N ASP A 131 14.32 -2.23 14.25
CA ASP A 131 14.94 -1.78 15.50
C ASP A 131 16.45 -1.67 15.29
N THR A 132 16.91 -0.45 15.08
CA THR A 132 18.32 -0.17 14.83
C THR A 132 19.20 -0.41 16.04
N SER A 133 18.66 -0.34 17.26
CA SER A 133 19.43 -0.59 18.48
C SER A 133 19.82 -2.07 18.64
N LYS A 134 19.04 -2.97 18.05
CA LYS A 134 19.33 -4.41 18.03
C LYS A 134 20.16 -4.84 16.84
N ALA A 135 20.02 -4.14 15.72
CA ALA A 135 20.77 -4.46 14.50
C ALA A 135 22.20 -3.89 14.53
N PHE A 136 22.40 -2.79 15.26
CA PHE A 136 23.68 -2.07 15.36
C PHE A 136 24.16 -2.01 16.80
N ASP A 137 24.12 -3.14 17.50
CA ASP A 137 24.55 -3.28 18.90
C ASP A 137 26.09 -3.44 19.08
N GLY A 138 26.81 -3.50 17.95
CA GLY A 138 28.28 -3.60 17.92
C GLY A 138 28.82 -5.03 17.85
N ASP A 139 27.95 -6.01 17.64
CA ASP A 139 28.38 -7.39 17.37
C ASP A 139 28.97 -7.56 15.96
N SER A 140 29.39 -8.79 15.61
CA SER A 140 29.99 -9.11 14.31
C SER A 140 29.00 -8.94 13.11
N ASP A 141 27.70 -8.99 13.35
CA ASP A 141 26.68 -8.96 12.31
C ASP A 141 26.24 -7.54 11.96
N SER A 142 26.49 -6.58 12.85
CA SER A 142 26.16 -5.16 12.65
C SER A 142 26.71 -4.59 11.34
N ALA A 143 27.95 -4.95 10.98
CA ALA A 143 28.57 -4.52 9.73
C ALA A 143 27.89 -5.09 8.48
N ASN A 144 27.45 -6.36 8.54
CA ASN A 144 26.71 -7.02 7.47
C ASN A 144 25.32 -6.38 7.28
N TYR A 145 24.59 -6.16 8.37
CA TYR A 145 23.29 -5.49 8.30
C TYR A 145 23.41 -4.11 7.65
N ASN A 146 24.41 -3.32 8.07
CA ASN A 146 24.63 -1.98 7.51
C ASN A 146 25.02 -1.99 6.02
N SER A 147 25.59 -3.08 5.52
CA SER A 147 26.04 -3.16 4.12
C SER A 147 24.96 -3.60 3.14
N VAL A 148 23.94 -4.35 3.59
CA VAL A 148 22.97 -5.00 2.67
C VAL A 148 21.51 -4.73 3.02
N MET A 149 21.21 -4.26 4.24
CA MET A 149 19.84 -4.06 4.69
C MET A 149 19.51 -2.58 4.81
N THR A 150 18.23 -2.29 4.65
CA THR A 150 17.68 -0.93 4.76
C THR A 150 16.90 -0.80 6.06
N THR A 151 17.09 0.28 6.79
CA THR A 151 16.26 0.59 7.96
C THR A 151 14.85 1.02 7.53
N LYS A 152 13.89 0.87 8.43
CA LYS A 152 12.52 1.36 8.21
C LYS A 152 12.51 2.85 7.81
N ASP A 153 13.30 3.67 8.48
CA ASP A 153 13.30 5.12 8.24
C ASP A 153 13.91 5.49 6.89
N GLU A 154 14.98 4.82 6.47
CA GLU A 154 15.54 4.94 5.11
C GLU A 154 14.54 4.51 4.05
N PHE A 155 13.87 3.36 4.26
CA PHE A 155 12.83 2.88 3.36
C PHE A 155 11.70 3.91 3.19
N LEU A 156 11.19 4.47 4.29
CA LEU A 156 10.15 5.51 4.23
C LEU A 156 10.64 6.76 3.49
N LYS A 157 11.90 7.15 3.68
CA LYS A 157 12.50 8.28 2.97
C LYS A 157 12.65 8.01 1.48
N ILE A 158 13.03 6.81 1.08
CA ILE A 158 13.08 6.38 -0.33
C ILE A 158 11.69 6.46 -0.96
N LEU A 159 10.66 5.95 -0.28
CA LEU A 159 9.29 6.00 -0.80
C LEU A 159 8.79 7.44 -0.96
N GLU A 160 9.10 8.31 0.00
CA GLU A 160 8.77 9.73 -0.10
C GLU A 160 9.44 10.40 -1.30
N ASP A 161 10.74 10.17 -1.49
CA ASP A 161 11.49 10.69 -2.61
C ASP A 161 10.95 10.18 -3.97
N MET A 162 10.60 8.90 -4.04
CA MET A 162 9.97 8.32 -5.24
C MET A 162 8.63 8.99 -5.54
N TYR A 163 7.80 9.19 -4.52
CA TYR A 163 6.53 9.88 -4.67
C TYR A 163 6.71 11.33 -5.18
N GLN A 164 7.63 12.09 -4.56
CA GLN A 164 7.90 13.48 -4.95
C GLN A 164 8.45 13.59 -6.38
N LYS A 165 9.21 12.59 -6.84
CA LYS A 165 9.75 12.51 -8.21
C LYS A 165 8.71 12.01 -9.22
N GLY A 166 7.46 11.80 -8.80
CA GLY A 166 6.35 11.40 -9.65
C GLY A 166 6.31 9.91 -9.98
N TYR A 167 7.02 9.06 -9.25
CA TYR A 167 6.94 7.62 -9.44
C TYR A 167 5.65 7.04 -8.85
N VAL A 168 5.11 6.04 -9.52
CA VAL A 168 3.89 5.30 -9.12
C VAL A 168 4.21 3.83 -9.04
N LEU A 169 3.97 3.22 -7.88
CA LEU A 169 4.16 1.78 -7.69
C LEU A 169 3.07 1.02 -8.47
N VAL A 170 3.50 0.18 -9.39
CA VAL A 170 2.63 -0.65 -10.21
C VAL A 170 2.94 -2.14 -9.98
N ARG A 171 1.99 -3.01 -10.31
CA ARG A 171 2.22 -4.45 -10.19
C ARG A 171 3.13 -4.93 -11.30
N ILE A 172 3.98 -5.91 -11.02
CA ILE A 172 4.84 -6.52 -12.04
C ILE A 172 4.02 -7.12 -13.19
N HIS A 173 2.83 -7.68 -12.91
CA HIS A 173 1.92 -8.22 -13.90
C HIS A 173 1.28 -7.16 -14.82
N ASP A 174 1.27 -5.89 -14.41
CA ASP A 174 0.84 -4.78 -15.28
C ASP A 174 1.98 -4.36 -16.22
N VAL A 175 3.23 -4.69 -15.87
CA VAL A 175 4.43 -4.42 -16.66
C VAL A 175 4.71 -5.52 -17.66
N ALA A 176 4.58 -6.77 -17.22
CA ALA A 176 4.76 -7.96 -18.08
C ALA A 176 3.91 -9.10 -17.55
N TYR A 177 3.34 -9.87 -18.45
CA TYR A 177 2.52 -11.04 -18.13
C TYR A 177 2.77 -12.17 -19.12
N GLU A 178 2.47 -13.39 -18.69
CA GLU A 178 2.55 -14.57 -19.55
C GLU A 178 1.31 -14.70 -20.43
N ALA A 179 1.50 -14.93 -21.71
CA ALA A 179 0.43 -15.23 -22.66
C ALA A 179 0.88 -16.28 -23.68
N PRO A 180 -0.02 -17.16 -24.17
CA PRO A 180 0.31 -18.08 -25.24
C PRO A 180 0.51 -17.34 -26.56
N ASP A 181 1.49 -17.79 -27.35
CA ASP A 181 1.64 -17.39 -28.75
C ASP A 181 0.68 -18.19 -29.67
N GLU A 182 0.76 -17.93 -30.97
CA GLU A 182 -0.09 -18.59 -31.98
C GLU A 182 0.08 -20.14 -32.03
N ASN A 183 1.20 -20.65 -31.50
CA ASN A 183 1.51 -22.08 -31.41
C ASN A 183 1.21 -22.67 -30.03
N GLY A 184 0.65 -21.87 -29.10
CA GLY A 184 0.35 -22.30 -27.75
C GLY A 184 1.55 -22.27 -26.79
N ASN A 185 2.72 -21.78 -27.20
CA ASN A 185 3.87 -21.63 -26.30
C ASN A 185 3.71 -20.38 -25.42
N VAL A 186 3.95 -20.53 -24.13
CA VAL A 186 3.90 -19.42 -23.19
C VAL A 186 5.11 -18.50 -23.39
N ARG A 187 4.83 -17.20 -23.52
CA ARG A 187 5.85 -16.16 -23.61
C ARG A 187 5.47 -14.95 -22.76
N PHE A 188 6.46 -14.16 -22.37
CA PHE A 188 6.19 -12.88 -21.72
C PHE A 188 5.77 -11.82 -22.75
N VAL A 189 4.69 -11.15 -22.44
CA VAL A 189 4.16 -10.04 -23.22
C VAL A 189 4.31 -8.77 -22.41
N LYS A 190 4.72 -7.69 -23.07
CA LYS A 190 4.81 -6.37 -22.47
C LYS A 190 3.42 -5.85 -22.12
N GLY A 191 3.25 -5.42 -20.88
CA GLY A 191 2.01 -4.86 -20.39
C GLY A 191 1.80 -3.39 -20.79
N SER A 192 0.76 -2.81 -20.26
CA SER A 192 0.41 -1.40 -20.44
C SER A 192 -0.14 -0.85 -19.13
N VAL A 193 0.34 0.34 -18.74
CA VAL A 193 -0.10 1.03 -17.54
C VAL A 193 -0.56 2.43 -17.95
N MET A 194 -1.76 2.81 -17.51
CA MET A 194 -2.29 4.16 -17.72
C MET A 194 -2.03 4.99 -16.48
N LEU A 195 -1.38 6.14 -16.62
CA LEU A 195 -1.05 7.06 -15.53
C LEU A 195 -1.34 8.51 -15.94
N PRO A 196 -1.47 9.43 -14.98
CA PRO A 196 -1.48 10.86 -15.31
C PRO A 196 -0.20 11.26 -16.03
N GLU A 197 -0.29 12.26 -16.90
CA GLU A 197 0.85 12.78 -17.63
C GLU A 197 2.01 13.16 -16.67
N GLY A 198 3.24 12.80 -17.04
CA GLY A 198 4.45 13.06 -16.26
C GLY A 198 4.71 12.07 -15.11
N LYS A 199 3.78 11.15 -14.80
CA LYS A 199 4.02 10.07 -13.85
C LYS A 199 4.82 8.93 -14.47
N LYS A 200 5.63 8.24 -13.64
CA LYS A 200 6.56 7.19 -14.07
C LYS A 200 6.25 5.90 -13.31
N PRO A 201 6.06 4.76 -14.00
CA PRO A 201 5.85 3.50 -13.31
C PRO A 201 7.15 2.99 -12.68
N PHE A 202 7.04 2.38 -11.50
CA PHE A 202 8.09 1.56 -10.92
C PHE A 202 7.52 0.31 -10.29
N VAL A 203 8.34 -0.73 -10.21
CA VAL A 203 8.04 -1.97 -9.51
C VAL A 203 8.99 -2.13 -8.34
N MET A 204 8.53 -2.81 -7.30
CA MET A 204 9.30 -3.06 -6.10
C MET A 204 9.22 -4.55 -5.75
N SER A 205 10.35 -5.13 -5.39
CA SER A 205 10.42 -6.48 -4.87
C SER A 205 11.14 -6.50 -3.53
N GLN A 206 10.93 -7.58 -2.78
CA GLN A 206 11.66 -7.85 -1.57
C GLN A 206 12.34 -9.20 -1.71
N ASP A 207 13.65 -9.22 -1.48
CA ASP A 207 14.46 -10.42 -1.48
C ASP A 207 14.46 -11.12 -0.11
N ASP A 208 14.78 -12.40 -0.10
CA ASP A 208 14.95 -13.25 1.09
C ASP A 208 13.74 -13.32 2.03
N VAL A 209 12.51 -13.18 1.50
CA VAL A 209 11.27 -13.11 2.29
C VAL A 209 10.79 -14.47 2.76
N ASP A 210 11.23 -15.58 2.25
CA ASP A 210 10.74 -16.89 2.69
C ASP A 210 11.78 -18.00 2.44
N ARG A 211 12.92 -17.87 3.05
CA ARG A 211 13.73 -19.06 3.28
C ARG A 211 13.23 -19.76 4.53
N LYS A 212 12.29 -20.67 4.40
CA LYS A 212 12.14 -21.73 5.38
C LYS A 212 13.51 -22.38 5.53
N SER A 213 14.21 -22.00 6.57
CA SER A 213 15.36 -22.75 7.04
C SER A 213 14.85 -24.12 7.45
N THR A 214 14.79 -25.06 6.53
CA THR A 214 14.75 -26.49 6.86
C THR A 214 16.13 -26.83 7.37
N ARG A 215 16.33 -26.73 8.68
CA ARG A 215 17.36 -27.45 9.43
C ARG A 215 16.69 -28.24 10.54
#